data_bda3230e5a1543d812a9c9d5b92397fb
#
_entry.id   bda3230e5a1543d812a9c9d5b92397fb
#
_cell.length_a   1.000
_cell.length_b   1.000
_cell.length_c   1.000
_cell.angle_alpha   90.00
_cell.angle_beta   90.00
_cell.angle_gamma   90.00
#
_symmetry.space_group_name_H-M   'P 1'
#
loop_
_entity.id
_entity.type
_entity.pdbx_description
1 polymer ?
#
loop_
_entity_poly.entity_id
_entity_poly.type
_entity_poly.pdbx_seq_one_letter_code
_entity_poly.pdbx_strand_id
1 'polypeptide(L)'
;MLSLRYQLACALAAAALLALLGWPEAASGGVRGGLATCGEVIIPSLFPFFVLSAAVSELGIPQRLARRLAEPMSRLFGVSGAGASALVLGVLGGYPLGAASAADMAGRGVITPEECSRLLGFCNNSGPAFLVGAAGVGVFGSVRAGIALYACHVAAAVTSGVLMRGAHTAPAAAAPDVPEVRPGALARAVTASVKNILNVCGFVVIFSAVCSALDASGVLPRLAGELAVRTHLELGAARAALTGFFELGGGISALRGCAPSRLNFALCAAMIGWGGVSVHMQTAAAVAAANVKAARHLAGRALSAALSALYALAAYALI
;
A
#
# COMPACT_ATOMS: atom_id res chain seq x y z
N MET A 1 0.52 -30.22 16.48
CA MET A 1 1.23 -28.98 16.92
C MET A 1 0.82 -27.83 16.01
N LEU A 2 0.38 -26.72 16.56
CA LEU A 2 0.07 -25.51 15.78
C LEU A 2 1.34 -25.01 15.09
N SER A 3 1.25 -24.56 13.83
CA SER A 3 2.41 -24.07 13.11
C SER A 3 3.01 -22.84 13.82
N LEU A 4 4.34 -22.68 13.78
CA LEU A 4 5.03 -21.53 14.38
C LEU A 4 4.42 -20.18 13.94
N ARG A 5 3.96 -20.09 12.70
CA ARG A 5 3.28 -18.91 12.16
C ARG A 5 1.97 -18.60 12.89
N TYR A 6 1.21 -19.62 13.22
CA TYR A 6 -0.05 -19.46 13.96
C TYR A 6 0.22 -19.01 15.40
N GLN A 7 1.22 -19.62 16.07
CA GLN A 7 1.63 -19.23 17.42
C GLN A 7 2.08 -17.78 17.47
N LEU A 8 2.89 -17.34 16.48
CA LEU A 8 3.34 -15.96 16.38
C LEU A 8 2.17 -15.00 16.15
N ALA A 9 1.22 -15.35 15.27
CA ALA A 9 0.03 -14.52 15.03
C ALA A 9 -0.82 -14.39 16.30
N CYS A 10 -1.04 -15.47 17.05
CA CYS A 10 -1.74 -15.45 18.33
C CYS A 10 -1.01 -14.59 19.36
N ALA A 11 0.31 -14.70 19.45
CA ALA A 11 1.12 -13.90 20.38
C ALA A 11 1.04 -12.39 20.05
N LEU A 12 1.13 -12.03 18.77
CA LEU A 12 1.00 -10.65 18.33
C LEU A 12 -0.42 -10.08 18.59
N ALA A 13 -1.46 -10.88 18.33
CA ALA A 13 -2.83 -10.48 18.63
C ALA A 13 -3.06 -10.30 20.14
N ALA A 14 -2.54 -11.22 20.97
CA ALA A 14 -2.60 -11.11 22.42
C ALA A 14 -1.81 -9.88 22.93
N ALA A 15 -0.63 -9.62 22.41
CA ALA A 15 0.16 -8.43 22.77
C ALA A 15 -0.57 -7.13 22.40
N ALA A 16 -1.18 -7.07 21.22
CA ALA A 16 -1.99 -5.91 20.80
C ALA A 16 -3.20 -5.73 21.74
N LEU A 17 -3.91 -6.81 22.08
CA LEU A 17 -5.04 -6.75 23.02
C LEU A 17 -4.60 -6.26 24.40
N LEU A 18 -3.50 -6.80 24.94
CA LEU A 18 -2.95 -6.35 26.21
C LEU A 18 -2.52 -4.88 26.20
N ALA A 19 -1.95 -4.41 25.09
CA ALA A 19 -1.62 -3.00 24.91
C ALA A 19 -2.88 -2.12 24.95
N LEU A 20 -3.93 -2.50 24.22
CA LEU A 20 -5.19 -1.75 24.20
C LEU A 20 -5.88 -1.72 25.58
N LEU A 21 -5.84 -2.83 26.31
CA LEU A 21 -6.41 -2.93 27.67
C LEU A 21 -5.56 -2.21 28.72
N GLY A 22 -4.23 -2.24 28.57
CA GLY A 22 -3.30 -1.60 29.49
C GLY A 22 -3.27 -0.07 29.39
N TRP A 23 -3.57 0.49 28.20
CA TRP A 23 -3.58 1.93 27.93
C TRP A 23 -4.87 2.38 27.22
N PRO A 24 -6.06 2.23 27.85
CA PRO A 24 -7.35 2.40 27.18
C PRO A 24 -7.58 3.86 26.75
N GLU A 25 -7.11 4.85 27.49
CA GLU A 25 -7.21 6.26 27.13
C GLU A 25 -6.41 6.59 25.88
N ALA A 26 -5.16 6.09 25.80
CA ALA A 26 -4.31 6.27 24.64
C ALA A 26 -4.87 5.52 23.43
N ALA A 27 -5.36 4.30 23.59
CA ALA A 27 -6.03 3.53 22.56
C ALA A 27 -7.27 4.28 22.02
N SER A 28 -8.12 4.80 22.90
CA SER A 28 -9.28 5.60 22.53
C SER A 28 -8.87 6.91 21.81
N GLY A 29 -7.78 7.55 22.24
CA GLY A 29 -7.16 8.68 21.55
C GLY A 29 -6.71 8.31 20.13
N GLY A 30 -6.06 7.14 19.99
CA GLY A 30 -5.64 6.58 18.70
C GLY A 30 -6.81 6.28 17.77
N VAL A 31 -7.92 5.74 18.30
CA VAL A 31 -9.16 5.54 17.53
C VAL A 31 -9.68 6.88 17.01
N ARG A 32 -9.78 7.91 17.85
CA ARG A 32 -10.22 9.25 17.43
C ARG A 32 -9.30 9.83 16.36
N GLY A 33 -7.97 9.73 16.55
CA GLY A 33 -6.98 10.18 15.56
C GLY A 33 -7.08 9.43 14.24
N GLY A 34 -7.26 8.10 14.29
CA GLY A 34 -7.48 7.26 13.11
C GLY A 34 -8.75 7.63 12.35
N LEU A 35 -9.86 7.88 13.06
CA LEU A 35 -11.12 8.34 12.46
C LEU A 35 -10.97 9.72 11.81
N ALA A 36 -10.29 10.66 12.47
CA ALA A 36 -9.98 11.97 11.90
C ALA A 36 -9.14 11.83 10.63
N THR A 37 -8.08 11.01 10.64
CA THR A 37 -7.27 10.71 9.45
C THR A 37 -8.12 10.10 8.33
N CYS A 38 -9.05 9.20 8.66
CA CYS A 38 -9.97 8.65 7.66
C CYS A 38 -10.88 9.72 7.06
N GLY A 39 -11.49 10.59 7.89
CA GLY A 39 -12.43 11.62 7.44
C GLY A 39 -11.76 12.77 6.68
N GLU A 40 -10.60 13.23 7.15
CA GLU A 40 -9.93 14.41 6.62
C GLU A 40 -8.97 14.13 5.47
N VAL A 41 -8.38 12.92 5.42
CA VAL A 41 -7.32 12.60 4.47
C VAL A 41 -7.70 11.43 3.58
N ILE A 42 -8.02 10.27 4.16
CA ILE A 42 -8.14 9.01 3.41
C ILE A 42 -9.38 9.01 2.54
N ILE A 43 -10.56 9.28 3.11
CA ILE A 43 -11.82 9.28 2.35
C ILE A 43 -11.79 10.35 1.25
N PRO A 44 -11.47 11.63 1.52
CA PRO A 44 -11.45 12.64 0.46
C PRO A 44 -10.44 12.34 -0.66
N SER A 45 -9.29 11.78 -0.32
CA SER A 45 -8.24 11.52 -1.31
C SER A 45 -8.42 10.21 -2.07
N LEU A 46 -8.94 9.14 -1.45
CA LEU A 46 -8.99 7.82 -2.07
C LEU A 46 -10.37 7.46 -2.63
N PHE A 47 -11.46 7.87 -1.97
CA PHE A 47 -12.80 7.45 -2.38
C PHE A 47 -13.17 7.84 -3.82
N PRO A 48 -12.94 9.09 -4.29
CA PRO A 48 -13.20 9.45 -5.67
C PRO A 48 -12.40 8.59 -6.67
N PHE A 49 -11.14 8.28 -6.34
CA PHE A 49 -10.30 7.42 -7.18
C PHE A 49 -10.77 5.96 -7.17
N PHE A 50 -11.27 5.45 -6.04
CA PHE A 50 -11.87 4.12 -5.98
C PHE A 50 -13.11 4.03 -6.88
N VAL A 51 -13.98 5.04 -6.82
CA VAL A 51 -15.17 5.10 -7.67
C VAL A 51 -14.80 5.16 -9.15
N LEU A 52 -13.87 6.05 -9.52
CA LEU A 52 -13.40 6.17 -10.90
C LEU A 52 -12.72 4.89 -11.39
N SER A 53 -11.85 4.27 -10.57
CA SER A 53 -11.18 3.02 -10.91
C SER A 53 -12.17 1.87 -11.09
N ALA A 54 -13.18 1.78 -10.23
CA ALA A 54 -14.24 0.79 -10.34
C ALA A 54 -15.10 1.04 -11.60
N ALA A 55 -15.45 2.29 -11.89
CA ALA A 55 -16.19 2.65 -13.10
C ALA A 55 -15.38 2.34 -14.38
N VAL A 56 -14.09 2.66 -14.39
CA VAL A 56 -13.16 2.32 -15.48
C VAL A 56 -13.09 0.80 -15.69
N SER A 57 -13.12 0.02 -14.61
CA SER A 57 -13.15 -1.45 -14.68
C SER A 57 -14.46 -1.98 -15.25
N GLU A 58 -15.61 -1.41 -14.86
CA GLU A 58 -16.93 -1.75 -15.42
C GLU A 58 -17.04 -1.43 -16.92
N LEU A 59 -16.30 -0.42 -17.40
CA LEU A 59 -16.22 -0.06 -18.82
C LEU A 59 -15.27 -0.95 -19.63
N GLY A 60 -14.60 -1.91 -19.01
CA GLY A 60 -13.65 -2.81 -19.67
C GLY A 60 -12.38 -2.15 -20.19
N ILE A 61 -12.03 -0.96 -19.68
CA ILE A 61 -10.82 -0.22 -20.09
C ILE A 61 -9.55 -1.01 -19.70
N PRO A 62 -9.43 -1.61 -18.48
CA PRO A 62 -8.27 -2.42 -18.12
C PRO A 62 -8.03 -3.59 -19.08
N GLN A 63 -9.10 -4.24 -19.56
CA GLN A 63 -9.02 -5.37 -20.48
C GLN A 63 -8.51 -4.94 -21.88
N ARG A 64 -8.95 -3.76 -22.34
CA ARG A 64 -8.43 -3.17 -23.60
C ARG A 64 -6.95 -2.80 -23.47
N LEU A 65 -6.57 -2.23 -22.34
CA LEU A 65 -5.18 -1.89 -22.06
C LEU A 65 -4.31 -3.13 -21.92
N ALA A 66 -4.84 -4.20 -21.29
CA ALA A 66 -4.18 -5.49 -21.16
C ALA A 66 -3.73 -6.08 -22.51
N ARG A 67 -4.56 -5.94 -23.55
CA ARG A 67 -4.22 -6.39 -24.92
C ARG A 67 -3.00 -5.65 -25.48
N ARG A 68 -2.92 -4.33 -25.26
CA ARG A 68 -1.80 -3.51 -25.74
C ARG A 68 -0.53 -3.70 -24.92
N LEU A 69 -0.67 -4.01 -23.64
CA LEU A 69 0.45 -4.20 -22.73
C LEU A 69 0.88 -5.67 -22.57
N ALA A 70 0.27 -6.61 -23.32
CA ALA A 70 0.59 -8.04 -23.19
C ALA A 70 2.06 -8.34 -23.42
N GLU A 71 2.67 -7.77 -24.44
CA GLU A 71 4.08 -7.98 -24.76
C GLU A 71 5.02 -7.35 -23.71
N PRO A 72 4.91 -6.06 -23.33
CA PRO A 72 5.72 -5.50 -22.25
C PRO A 72 5.53 -6.22 -20.91
N MET A 73 4.31 -6.62 -20.55
CA MET A 73 4.06 -7.35 -19.30
C MET A 73 4.78 -8.69 -19.27
N SER A 74 4.73 -9.44 -20.38
CA SER A 74 5.43 -10.72 -20.50
C SER A 74 6.95 -10.53 -20.50
N ARG A 75 7.47 -9.57 -21.27
CA ARG A 75 8.91 -9.35 -21.41
C ARG A 75 9.56 -8.79 -20.15
N LEU A 76 8.93 -7.81 -19.51
CA LEU A 76 9.51 -7.12 -18.36
C LEU A 76 9.25 -7.86 -17.05
N PHE A 77 8.04 -8.37 -16.86
CA PHE A 77 7.58 -8.88 -15.54
C PHE A 77 7.35 -10.40 -15.53
N GLY A 78 7.33 -11.06 -16.69
CA GLY A 78 7.04 -12.48 -16.79
C GLY A 78 5.60 -12.84 -16.38
N VAL A 79 4.64 -11.94 -16.63
CA VAL A 79 3.20 -12.12 -16.36
C VAL A 79 2.41 -11.88 -17.63
N SER A 80 1.18 -12.41 -17.69
CA SER A 80 0.29 -12.23 -18.85
C SER A 80 -0.17 -10.77 -19.00
N GLY A 81 -0.71 -10.42 -20.17
CA GLY A 81 -1.31 -9.12 -20.41
C GLY A 81 -2.47 -8.79 -19.46
N ALA A 82 -3.18 -9.80 -18.95
CA ALA A 82 -4.23 -9.62 -17.95
C ALA A 82 -3.71 -8.92 -16.70
N GLY A 83 -2.46 -9.22 -16.27
CA GLY A 83 -1.81 -8.59 -15.14
C GLY A 83 -1.62 -7.08 -15.27
N ALA A 84 -1.64 -6.52 -16.49
CA ALA A 84 -1.55 -5.08 -16.70
C ALA A 84 -2.70 -4.33 -16.02
N SER A 85 -3.91 -4.90 -15.98
CA SER A 85 -5.05 -4.28 -15.30
C SER A 85 -4.83 -4.13 -13.80
N ALA A 86 -4.26 -5.14 -13.13
CA ALA A 86 -3.91 -5.06 -11.71
C ALA A 86 -2.83 -4.00 -11.44
N LEU A 87 -1.81 -3.91 -12.30
CA LEU A 87 -0.76 -2.90 -12.16
C LEU A 87 -1.32 -1.48 -12.34
N VAL A 88 -2.10 -1.25 -13.39
CA VAL A 88 -2.70 0.07 -13.68
C VAL A 88 -3.66 0.49 -12.56
N LEU A 89 -4.54 -0.41 -12.11
CA LEU A 89 -5.47 -0.12 -11.02
C LEU A 89 -4.73 0.14 -9.70
N GLY A 90 -3.65 -0.60 -9.44
CA GLY A 90 -2.84 -0.38 -8.24
C GLY A 90 -2.07 0.94 -8.27
N VAL A 91 -1.52 1.34 -9.42
CA VAL A 91 -0.81 2.61 -9.58
C VAL A 91 -1.77 3.79 -9.50
N LEU A 92 -2.90 3.75 -10.19
CA LEU A 92 -3.85 4.87 -10.25
C LEU A 92 -4.77 4.95 -9.03
N GLY A 93 -5.30 3.81 -8.59
CA GLY A 93 -6.29 3.77 -7.51
C GLY A 93 -5.71 3.61 -6.12
N GLY A 94 -4.50 3.08 -6.01
CA GLY A 94 -3.85 2.87 -4.72
C GLY A 94 -4.22 1.55 -4.03
N TYR A 95 -3.68 1.35 -2.82
CA TYR A 95 -3.99 0.21 -1.97
C TYR A 95 -5.49 0.14 -1.62
N PRO A 96 -6.10 -1.04 -1.56
CA PRO A 96 -5.58 -2.36 -1.95
C PRO A 96 -6.00 -2.78 -3.37
N LEU A 97 -6.37 -1.85 -4.26
CA LEU A 97 -7.03 -2.16 -5.55
C LEU A 97 -6.18 -3.04 -6.48
N GLY A 98 -4.86 -2.83 -6.52
CA GLY A 98 -3.97 -3.69 -7.31
C GLY A 98 -4.03 -5.15 -6.86
N ALA A 99 -3.93 -5.38 -5.55
CA ALA A 99 -4.00 -6.71 -4.96
C ALA A 99 -5.40 -7.33 -5.12
N ALA A 100 -6.46 -6.57 -4.89
CA ALA A 100 -7.84 -7.03 -5.05
C ALA A 100 -8.13 -7.43 -6.51
N SER A 101 -7.65 -6.64 -7.48
CA SER A 101 -7.79 -6.96 -8.91
C SER A 101 -7.04 -8.24 -9.29
N ALA A 102 -5.79 -8.40 -8.81
CA ALA A 102 -5.02 -9.62 -9.05
C ALA A 102 -5.69 -10.85 -8.43
N ALA A 103 -6.21 -10.73 -7.20
CA ALA A 103 -6.92 -11.80 -6.50
C ALA A 103 -8.24 -12.19 -7.19
N ASP A 104 -9.03 -11.21 -7.64
CA ASP A 104 -10.27 -11.46 -8.40
C ASP A 104 -9.98 -12.20 -9.72
N MET A 105 -8.95 -11.78 -10.45
CA MET A 105 -8.55 -12.47 -11.67
C MET A 105 -8.08 -13.90 -11.42
N ALA A 106 -7.35 -14.15 -10.33
CA ALA A 106 -6.94 -15.51 -9.93
C ALA A 106 -8.15 -16.36 -9.51
N GLY A 107 -9.09 -15.80 -8.74
CA GLY A 107 -10.31 -16.48 -8.33
C GLY A 107 -11.23 -16.87 -9.50
N ARG A 108 -11.18 -16.08 -10.59
CA ARG A 108 -11.91 -16.38 -11.84
C ARG A 108 -11.14 -17.25 -12.83
N GLY A 109 -9.92 -17.67 -12.49
CA GLY A 109 -9.07 -18.47 -13.37
C GLY A 109 -8.51 -17.72 -14.59
N VAL A 110 -8.57 -16.38 -14.62
CA VAL A 110 -8.00 -15.54 -15.68
C VAL A 110 -6.47 -15.54 -15.63
N ILE A 111 -5.91 -15.60 -14.43
CA ILE A 111 -4.47 -15.76 -14.16
C ILE A 111 -4.25 -16.90 -13.18
N THR A 112 -3.06 -17.49 -13.18
CA THR A 112 -2.72 -18.54 -12.21
C THR A 112 -2.44 -17.96 -10.82
N PRO A 113 -2.56 -18.75 -9.73
CA PRO A 113 -2.16 -18.31 -8.39
C PRO A 113 -0.68 -17.87 -8.31
N GLU A 114 0.21 -18.53 -9.08
CA GLU A 114 1.63 -18.18 -9.18
C GLU A 114 1.83 -16.83 -9.85
N GLU A 115 1.07 -16.54 -10.90
CA GLU A 115 1.08 -15.25 -11.57
C GLU A 115 0.53 -14.14 -10.66
N CYS A 116 -0.58 -14.40 -9.98
CA CYS A 116 -1.11 -13.51 -8.96
C CYS A 116 -0.06 -13.21 -7.88
N SER A 117 0.61 -14.24 -7.34
CA SER A 117 1.69 -14.06 -6.36
C SER A 117 2.83 -13.20 -6.89
N ARG A 118 3.18 -13.28 -8.18
CA ARG A 118 4.18 -12.39 -8.81
C ARG A 118 3.68 -10.96 -8.90
N LEU A 119 2.46 -10.75 -9.39
CA LEU A 119 1.83 -9.43 -9.48
C LEU A 119 1.80 -8.72 -8.14
N LEU A 120 1.47 -9.42 -7.05
CA LEU A 120 1.45 -8.86 -5.69
C LEU A 120 2.79 -8.25 -5.27
N GLY A 121 3.90 -8.67 -5.85
CA GLY A 121 5.22 -8.10 -5.59
C GLY A 121 5.35 -6.64 -6.04
N PHE A 122 4.56 -6.19 -7.02
CA PHE A 122 4.73 -4.86 -7.60
C PHE A 122 3.44 -4.14 -8.03
N CYS A 123 2.28 -4.82 -8.10
CA CYS A 123 1.04 -4.18 -8.55
C CYS A 123 0.28 -3.43 -7.44
N ASN A 124 0.59 -3.68 -6.17
CA ASN A 124 -0.14 -3.08 -5.05
C ASN A 124 0.61 -1.83 -4.57
N ASN A 125 0.19 -0.65 -5.00
CA ASN A 125 0.91 0.61 -4.84
C ASN A 125 0.09 1.66 -4.11
N SER A 126 0.72 2.76 -3.70
CA SER A 126 0.02 3.94 -3.20
C SER A 126 -0.46 4.81 -4.37
N GLY A 127 -1.66 5.33 -4.28
CA GLY A 127 -2.25 6.15 -5.34
C GLY A 127 -1.72 7.59 -5.35
N PRO A 128 -1.85 8.30 -6.52
CA PRO A 128 -1.35 9.66 -6.68
C PRO A 128 -2.00 10.66 -5.71
N ALA A 129 -3.27 10.48 -5.38
CA ALA A 129 -3.97 11.36 -4.46
C ALA A 129 -3.33 11.39 -3.07
N PHE A 130 -2.95 10.22 -2.53
CA PHE A 130 -2.28 10.15 -1.24
C PHE A 130 -0.85 10.73 -1.30
N LEU A 131 -0.09 10.41 -2.36
CA LEU A 131 1.29 10.90 -2.47
C LEU A 131 1.36 12.39 -2.74
N VAL A 132 0.52 12.92 -3.61
CA VAL A 132 0.51 14.36 -3.91
C VAL A 132 -0.15 15.15 -2.80
N GLY A 133 -1.31 14.68 -2.30
CA GLY A 133 -2.07 15.39 -1.26
C GLY A 133 -1.47 15.23 0.14
N ALA A 134 -1.47 14.01 0.67
CA ALA A 134 -1.07 13.79 2.07
C ALA A 134 0.45 13.92 2.28
N ALA A 135 1.27 13.32 1.41
CA ALA A 135 2.71 13.39 1.55
C ALA A 135 3.28 14.69 0.99
N GLY A 136 3.04 15.00 -0.29
CA GLY A 136 3.61 16.17 -0.95
C GLY A 136 3.16 17.49 -0.32
N VAL A 137 1.87 17.77 -0.40
CA VAL A 137 1.31 19.02 0.15
C VAL A 137 1.27 18.98 1.67
N GLY A 138 0.79 17.86 2.25
CA GLY A 138 0.59 17.75 3.69
C GLY A 138 1.86 17.73 4.54
N VAL A 139 2.96 17.15 4.05
CA VAL A 139 4.24 17.06 4.79
C VAL A 139 5.26 18.08 4.28
N PHE A 140 5.45 18.16 2.96
CA PHE A 140 6.49 19.01 2.36
C PHE A 140 5.98 20.36 1.86
N GLY A 141 4.67 20.67 1.99
CA GLY A 141 4.07 21.92 1.52
C GLY A 141 4.14 22.10 0.00
N SER A 142 4.38 21.05 -0.80
CA SER A 142 4.71 21.14 -2.21
C SER A 142 4.06 20.04 -3.06
N VAL A 143 3.26 20.46 -4.04
CA VAL A 143 2.73 19.56 -5.08
C VAL A 143 3.87 18.90 -5.87
N ARG A 144 4.95 19.65 -6.13
CA ARG A 144 6.12 19.17 -6.85
C ARG A 144 6.82 18.03 -6.11
N ALA A 145 6.96 18.16 -4.78
CA ALA A 145 7.48 17.08 -3.93
C ALA A 145 6.58 15.84 -4.00
N GLY A 146 5.27 16.00 -4.00
CA GLY A 146 4.32 14.90 -4.12
C GLY A 146 4.39 14.19 -5.47
N ILE A 147 4.54 14.93 -6.56
CA ILE A 147 4.74 14.36 -7.91
C ILE A 147 6.07 13.59 -7.98
N ALA A 148 7.14 14.13 -7.39
CA ALA A 148 8.43 13.45 -7.34
C ALA A 148 8.36 12.16 -6.51
N LEU A 149 7.71 12.17 -5.34
CA LEU A 149 7.45 10.96 -4.55
C LEU A 149 6.68 9.92 -5.35
N TYR A 150 5.64 10.34 -6.09
CA TYR A 150 4.85 9.44 -6.91
C TYR A 150 5.68 8.83 -8.06
N ALA A 151 6.48 9.64 -8.75
CA ALA A 151 7.36 9.16 -9.81
C ALA A 151 8.40 8.16 -9.27
N CYS A 152 9.04 8.45 -8.13
CA CYS A 152 9.96 7.53 -7.45
C CYS A 152 9.28 6.22 -7.05
N HIS A 153 8.05 6.30 -6.51
CA HIS A 153 7.29 5.14 -6.09
C HIS A 153 6.89 4.23 -7.27
N VAL A 154 6.40 4.82 -8.37
CA VAL A 154 6.06 4.07 -9.58
C VAL A 154 7.31 3.45 -10.21
N ALA A 155 8.41 4.20 -10.31
CA ALA A 155 9.68 3.68 -10.79
C ALA A 155 10.18 2.50 -9.92
N ALA A 156 10.08 2.60 -8.59
CA ALA A 156 10.44 1.53 -7.67
C ALA A 156 9.55 0.30 -7.85
N ALA A 157 8.24 0.47 -8.04
CA ALA A 157 7.32 -0.63 -8.30
C ALA A 157 7.65 -1.36 -9.62
N VAL A 158 7.91 -0.61 -10.70
CA VAL A 158 8.32 -1.16 -12.00
C VAL A 158 9.65 -1.91 -11.87
N THR A 159 10.66 -1.29 -11.25
CA THR A 159 11.97 -1.93 -11.03
C THR A 159 11.84 -3.19 -10.18
N SER A 160 11.04 -3.15 -9.10
CA SER A 160 10.76 -4.33 -8.28
C SER A 160 10.14 -5.46 -9.10
N GLY A 161 9.19 -5.13 -9.97
CA GLY A 161 8.57 -6.10 -10.87
C GLY A 161 9.57 -6.76 -11.83
N VAL A 162 10.49 -5.98 -12.38
CA VAL A 162 11.55 -6.48 -13.26
C VAL A 162 12.53 -7.37 -12.49
N LEU A 163 13.00 -6.94 -11.33
CA LEU A 163 13.96 -7.71 -10.50
C LEU A 163 13.34 -9.00 -9.94
N MET A 164 12.04 -9.00 -9.67
CA MET A 164 11.30 -10.16 -9.18
C MET A 164 10.73 -11.05 -10.31
N ARG A 165 11.08 -10.76 -11.56
CA ARG A 165 10.68 -11.55 -12.73
C ARG A 165 11.11 -13.01 -12.53
N GLY A 166 10.14 -13.92 -12.63
CA GLY A 166 10.43 -15.36 -12.60
C GLY A 166 11.00 -15.87 -13.92
N ALA A 167 11.68 -17.02 -13.89
CA ALA A 167 12.22 -17.69 -15.09
C ALA A 167 11.13 -18.18 -16.07
N HIS A 168 9.89 -18.28 -15.63
CA HIS A 168 8.76 -18.72 -16.44
C HIS A 168 8.03 -17.50 -17.02
N THR A 169 8.15 -17.33 -18.33
CA THR A 169 7.21 -16.50 -19.07
C THR A 169 5.84 -17.17 -18.99
N ALA A 170 4.85 -16.49 -18.38
CA ALA A 170 3.49 -16.97 -18.47
C ALA A 170 3.12 -17.03 -19.95
N PRO A 171 2.51 -18.14 -20.43
CA PRO A 171 1.95 -18.14 -21.78
C PRO A 171 1.03 -16.94 -21.88
N ALA A 172 1.04 -16.29 -23.04
CA ALA A 172 0.13 -15.17 -23.30
C ALA A 172 -1.30 -15.72 -23.17
N ALA A 173 -1.85 -15.66 -21.99
CA ALA A 173 -3.26 -15.97 -21.78
C ALA A 173 -4.04 -14.99 -22.68
N ALA A 174 -5.04 -15.51 -23.37
CA ALA A 174 -5.93 -14.68 -24.15
C ALA A 174 -6.39 -13.51 -23.28
N ALA A 175 -6.32 -12.29 -23.82
CA ALA A 175 -6.76 -11.14 -23.06
C ALA A 175 -8.22 -11.38 -22.63
N PRO A 176 -8.55 -11.11 -21.36
CA PRO A 176 -9.91 -11.36 -20.88
C PRO A 176 -10.92 -10.63 -21.75
N ASP A 177 -12.07 -11.24 -21.96
CA ASP A 177 -13.14 -10.61 -22.71
C ASP A 177 -13.52 -9.27 -22.09
N VAL A 178 -13.75 -8.28 -22.94
CA VAL A 178 -14.22 -6.97 -22.48
C VAL A 178 -15.66 -7.16 -21.98
N PRO A 179 -15.94 -6.90 -20.71
CA PRO A 179 -17.27 -7.08 -20.18
C PRO A 179 -18.26 -6.14 -20.93
N GLU A 180 -19.46 -6.64 -21.19
CA GLU A 180 -20.54 -5.77 -21.66
C GLU A 180 -20.87 -4.73 -20.58
N VAL A 181 -21.00 -3.48 -21.00
CA VAL A 181 -21.38 -2.39 -20.09
C VAL A 181 -22.85 -2.59 -19.68
N ARG A 182 -23.03 -3.00 -18.42
CA ARG A 182 -24.39 -3.22 -17.89
C ARG A 182 -24.97 -1.92 -17.33
N PRO A 183 -26.28 -1.68 -17.44
CA PRO A 183 -26.94 -0.56 -16.78
C PRO A 183 -26.61 -0.51 -15.28
N GLY A 184 -26.42 0.69 -14.72
CA GLY A 184 -26.08 0.85 -13.30
C GLY A 184 -24.60 0.63 -12.94
N ALA A 185 -23.67 0.64 -13.92
CA ALA A 185 -22.23 0.50 -13.69
C ALA A 185 -21.69 1.50 -12.64
N LEU A 186 -22.13 2.76 -12.69
CA LEU A 186 -21.71 3.77 -11.72
C LEU A 186 -22.20 3.45 -10.30
N ALA A 187 -23.45 3.02 -10.15
CA ALA A 187 -24.01 2.65 -8.84
C ALA A 187 -23.25 1.47 -8.23
N ARG A 188 -22.93 0.44 -9.02
CA ARG A 188 -22.09 -0.68 -8.58
C ARG A 188 -20.69 -0.22 -8.20
N ALA A 189 -20.09 0.66 -8.99
CA ALA A 189 -18.77 1.22 -8.72
C ALA A 189 -18.75 1.97 -7.37
N VAL A 190 -19.76 2.81 -7.10
CA VAL A 190 -19.90 3.52 -5.81
C VAL A 190 -20.05 2.52 -4.66
N THR A 191 -20.96 1.54 -4.77
CA THR A 191 -21.19 0.54 -3.72
C THR A 191 -19.94 -0.28 -3.40
N ALA A 192 -19.21 -0.73 -4.43
CA ALA A 192 -17.94 -1.43 -4.26
C ALA A 192 -16.89 -0.56 -3.58
N SER A 193 -16.83 0.72 -3.95
CA SER A 193 -15.88 1.69 -3.39
C SER A 193 -16.16 2.02 -1.94
N VAL A 194 -17.44 2.09 -1.52
CA VAL A 194 -17.83 2.24 -0.10
C VAL A 194 -17.27 1.07 0.72
N LYS A 195 -17.45 -0.16 0.26
CA LYS A 195 -16.91 -1.34 0.95
C LYS A 195 -15.38 -1.28 1.07
N ASN A 196 -14.70 -0.90 0.00
CA ASN A 196 -13.25 -0.82 -0.03
C ASN A 196 -12.73 0.27 0.92
N ILE A 197 -13.31 1.47 0.89
CA ILE A 197 -12.85 2.57 1.74
C ILE A 197 -13.11 2.30 3.23
N LEU A 198 -14.23 1.68 3.58
CA LEU A 198 -14.53 1.29 4.96
C LEU A 198 -13.55 0.23 5.47
N ASN A 199 -13.16 -0.73 4.62
CA ASN A 199 -12.13 -1.70 4.96
C ASN A 199 -10.78 -1.03 5.23
N VAL A 200 -10.36 -0.09 4.39
CA VAL A 200 -9.14 0.71 4.61
C VAL A 200 -9.22 1.47 5.94
N CYS A 201 -10.31 2.19 6.18
CA CYS A 201 -10.52 2.93 7.43
C CYS A 201 -10.47 2.02 8.66
N GLY A 202 -11.07 0.83 8.60
CA GLY A 202 -11.02 -0.15 9.70
C GLY A 202 -9.59 -0.52 10.08
N PHE A 203 -8.74 -0.80 9.09
CA PHE A 203 -7.32 -1.08 9.35
C PHE A 203 -6.57 0.14 9.88
N VAL A 204 -6.81 1.32 9.34
CA VAL A 204 -6.17 2.56 9.83
C VAL A 204 -6.53 2.81 11.29
N VAL A 205 -7.80 2.72 11.64
CA VAL A 205 -8.28 2.98 13.01
C VAL A 205 -7.68 1.99 14.01
N ILE A 206 -7.71 0.67 13.71
CA ILE A 206 -7.15 -0.32 14.66
C ILE A 206 -5.64 -0.17 14.81
N PHE A 207 -4.89 0.05 13.73
CA PHE A 207 -3.45 0.26 13.81
C PHE A 207 -3.07 1.58 14.48
N SER A 208 -3.85 2.65 14.29
CA SER A 208 -3.68 3.91 15.04
C SER A 208 -3.88 3.72 16.54
N ALA A 209 -4.88 2.94 16.94
CA ALA A 209 -5.11 2.61 18.35
C ALA A 209 -3.94 1.83 18.94
N VAL A 210 -3.44 0.81 18.24
CA VAL A 210 -2.28 0.01 18.69
C VAL A 210 -1.03 0.88 18.76
N CYS A 211 -0.74 1.71 17.77
CA CYS A 211 0.41 2.61 17.78
C CYS A 211 0.34 3.59 18.96
N SER A 212 -0.84 4.17 19.25
CA SER A 212 -1.03 5.07 20.40
C SER A 212 -0.83 4.36 21.74
N ALA A 213 -1.31 3.13 21.88
CA ALA A 213 -1.07 2.33 23.08
C ALA A 213 0.42 1.96 23.24
N LEU A 214 1.11 1.58 22.18
CA LEU A 214 2.56 1.32 22.18
C LEU A 214 3.37 2.58 22.49
N ASP A 215 2.88 3.73 22.07
CA ASP A 215 3.49 5.01 22.40
C ASP A 215 3.37 5.33 23.88
N ALA A 216 2.16 5.23 24.44
CA ALA A 216 1.89 5.47 25.85
C ALA A 216 2.59 4.46 26.79
N SER A 217 2.81 3.22 26.32
CA SER A 217 3.56 2.21 27.07
C SER A 217 5.07 2.49 27.15
N GLY A 218 5.57 3.47 26.38
CA GLY A 218 7.00 3.78 26.28
C GLY A 218 7.78 2.83 25.36
N VAL A 219 7.16 1.80 24.78
CA VAL A 219 7.84 0.87 23.85
C VAL A 219 8.25 1.60 22.56
N LEU A 220 7.33 2.31 21.94
CA LEU A 220 7.61 3.01 20.68
C LEU A 220 8.63 4.15 20.86
N PRO A 221 8.56 5.00 21.91
CA PRO A 221 9.59 6.00 22.22
C PRO A 221 11.00 5.40 22.44
N ARG A 222 11.10 4.29 23.17
CA ARG A 222 12.39 3.62 23.39
C ARG A 222 13.00 3.11 22.09
N LEU A 223 12.21 2.41 21.27
CA LEU A 223 12.66 1.93 19.97
C LEU A 223 13.04 3.08 19.03
N ALA A 224 12.30 4.21 19.08
CA ALA A 224 12.62 5.41 18.30
C ALA A 224 13.94 6.04 18.74
N GLY A 225 14.20 6.07 20.07
CA GLY A 225 15.47 6.55 20.59
C GLY A 225 16.66 5.70 20.14
N GLU A 226 16.54 4.36 20.22
CA GLU A 226 17.57 3.45 19.73
C GLU A 226 17.79 3.58 18.21
N LEU A 227 16.71 3.69 17.43
CA LEU A 227 16.79 3.88 16.00
C LEU A 227 17.49 5.20 15.66
N ALA A 228 17.10 6.30 16.33
CA ALA A 228 17.70 7.62 16.13
C ALA A 228 19.23 7.59 16.37
N VAL A 229 19.66 6.97 17.47
CA VAL A 229 21.10 6.84 17.81
C VAL A 229 21.85 6.03 16.75
N ARG A 230 21.31 4.89 16.31
CA ARG A 230 21.98 3.99 15.36
C ARG A 230 22.01 4.52 13.94
N THR A 231 21.02 5.32 13.53
CA THR A 231 20.87 5.80 12.15
C THR A 231 21.19 7.26 11.98
N HIS A 232 21.49 7.98 13.07
CA HIS A 232 21.66 9.44 13.10
C HIS A 232 20.45 10.22 12.57
N LEU A 233 19.25 9.61 12.63
CA LEU A 233 18.00 10.28 12.32
C LEU A 233 17.60 11.21 13.47
N GLU A 234 16.91 12.29 13.14
CA GLU A 234 16.19 13.09 14.12
C GLU A 234 15.16 12.20 14.85
N LEU A 235 14.98 12.36 16.18
CA LEU A 235 14.07 11.53 16.98
C LEU A 235 12.65 11.53 16.43
N GLY A 236 12.15 12.68 15.95
CA GLY A 236 10.84 12.81 15.30
C GLY A 236 10.73 11.95 14.05
N ALA A 237 11.77 11.95 13.21
CA ALA A 237 11.83 11.13 12.00
C ALA A 237 11.91 9.63 12.31
N ALA A 238 12.69 9.23 13.34
CA ALA A 238 12.77 7.86 13.80
C ALA A 238 11.41 7.35 14.34
N ARG A 239 10.69 8.22 15.08
CA ARG A 239 9.33 7.92 15.55
C ARG A 239 8.33 7.81 14.40
N ALA A 240 8.40 8.71 13.43
CA ALA A 240 7.60 8.65 12.20
C ALA A 240 7.86 7.36 11.41
N ALA A 241 9.13 6.93 11.29
CA ALA A 241 9.51 5.69 10.64
C ALA A 241 8.89 4.45 11.30
N LEU A 242 8.94 4.36 12.64
CA LEU A 242 8.35 3.25 13.39
C LEU A 242 6.83 3.26 13.31
N THR A 243 6.18 4.42 13.43
CA THR A 243 4.73 4.53 13.24
C THR A 243 4.35 4.11 11.81
N GLY A 244 5.06 4.59 10.79
CA GLY A 244 4.85 4.26 9.38
C GLY A 244 5.15 2.80 9.04
N PHE A 245 6.00 2.13 9.82
CA PHE A 245 6.20 0.70 9.70
C PHE A 245 4.92 -0.07 10.01
N PHE A 246 4.14 0.37 11.00
CA PHE A 246 2.86 -0.25 11.36
C PHE A 246 1.70 0.34 10.55
N GLU A 247 1.59 1.68 10.49
CA GLU A 247 0.48 2.39 9.85
C GLU A 247 1.01 3.59 9.05
N LEU A 248 0.83 3.51 7.72
CA LEU A 248 1.41 4.47 6.78
C LEU A 248 0.93 5.91 7.00
N GLY A 249 -0.39 6.11 7.19
CA GLY A 249 -0.99 7.43 7.30
C GLY A 249 -0.49 8.20 8.51
N GLY A 250 -0.44 7.54 9.67
CA GLY A 250 0.11 8.09 10.91
C GLY A 250 1.60 8.39 10.81
N GLY A 251 2.37 7.48 10.18
CA GLY A 251 3.79 7.69 9.95
C GLY A 251 4.08 8.90 9.06
N ILE A 252 3.36 9.04 7.95
CA ILE A 252 3.47 10.20 7.06
C ILE A 252 3.05 11.49 7.78
N SER A 253 1.96 11.44 8.54
CA SER A 253 1.50 12.60 9.32
C SER A 253 2.51 13.03 10.39
N ALA A 254 3.20 12.09 11.04
CA ALA A 254 4.23 12.38 12.04
C ALA A 254 5.46 13.12 11.44
N LEU A 255 5.74 12.95 10.16
CA LEU A 255 6.81 13.70 9.49
C LEU A 255 6.53 15.19 9.32
N ARG A 256 5.28 15.66 9.46
CA ARG A 256 4.94 17.10 9.38
C ARG A 256 5.67 17.95 10.41
N GLY A 257 6.05 17.37 11.55
CA GLY A 257 6.82 18.04 12.58
C GLY A 257 8.33 18.05 12.38
N CYS A 258 8.83 17.37 11.35
CA CYS A 258 10.25 17.25 11.06
C CYS A 258 10.70 18.25 10.00
N ALA A 259 11.94 18.73 10.09
CA ALA A 259 12.47 19.65 9.09
C ALA A 259 12.50 19.01 7.70
N PRO A 260 12.09 19.72 6.63
CA PRO A 260 12.23 19.23 5.27
C PRO A 260 13.72 18.99 4.96
N SER A 261 14.06 17.73 4.70
CA SER A 261 15.43 17.34 4.40
C SER A 261 15.45 16.22 3.36
N ARG A 262 16.58 16.06 2.68
CA ARG A 262 16.81 14.94 1.76
C ARG A 262 16.54 13.58 2.42
N LEU A 263 16.94 13.45 3.68
CA LEU A 263 16.78 12.21 4.43
C LEU A 263 15.30 11.96 4.79
N ASN A 264 14.59 12.98 5.26
CA ASN A 264 13.15 12.87 5.58
C ASN A 264 12.30 12.63 4.32
N PHE A 265 12.71 13.17 3.16
CA PHE A 265 12.09 12.89 1.88
C PHE A 265 12.29 11.42 1.45
N ALA A 266 13.50 10.90 1.59
CA ALA A 266 13.80 9.49 1.32
C ALA A 266 13.10 8.55 2.30
N LEU A 267 13.02 8.92 3.58
CA LEU A 267 12.28 8.17 4.60
C LEU A 267 10.78 8.11 4.27
N CYS A 268 10.19 9.24 3.86
CA CYS A 268 8.82 9.29 3.38
C CYS A 268 8.61 8.32 2.21
N ALA A 269 9.49 8.36 1.21
CA ALA A 269 9.44 7.45 0.07
C ALA A 269 9.60 5.97 0.47
N ALA A 270 10.47 5.67 1.45
CA ALA A 270 10.64 4.33 2.00
C ALA A 270 9.36 3.82 2.67
N MET A 271 8.73 4.63 3.52
CA MET A 271 7.46 4.29 4.18
C MET A 271 6.34 4.06 3.17
N ILE A 272 6.25 4.89 2.13
CA ILE A 272 5.30 4.71 1.02
C ILE A 272 5.59 3.39 0.27
N GLY A 273 6.85 3.10 -0.03
CA GLY A 273 7.26 1.85 -0.67
C GLY A 273 6.92 0.61 0.16
N TRP A 274 7.06 0.67 1.48
CA TRP A 274 6.70 -0.38 2.42
C TRP A 274 5.19 -0.53 2.55
N GLY A 275 4.46 0.56 2.75
CA GLY A 275 3.01 0.61 2.88
C GLY A 275 2.49 0.44 4.31
N GLY A 276 3.31 -0.05 5.24
CA GLY A 276 2.91 -0.37 6.62
C GLY A 276 2.26 -1.74 6.78
N VAL A 277 2.33 -2.29 8.00
CA VAL A 277 1.70 -3.58 8.34
C VAL A 277 0.20 -3.53 8.09
N SER A 278 -0.46 -2.39 8.30
CA SER A 278 -1.88 -2.19 8.02
C SER A 278 -2.23 -2.51 6.56
N VAL A 279 -1.43 -2.05 5.58
CA VAL A 279 -1.62 -2.36 4.16
C VAL A 279 -1.31 -3.82 3.84
N HIS A 280 -0.32 -4.43 4.52
CA HIS A 280 -0.07 -5.86 4.36
C HIS A 280 -1.26 -6.71 4.82
N MET A 281 -1.92 -6.33 5.92
CA MET A 281 -3.13 -7.00 6.38
C MET A 281 -4.33 -6.77 5.44
N GLN A 282 -4.49 -5.56 4.89
CA GLN A 282 -5.48 -5.28 3.84
C GLN A 282 -5.25 -6.16 2.60
N THR A 283 -3.99 -6.30 2.18
CA THR A 283 -3.61 -7.16 1.06
C THR A 283 -3.90 -8.62 1.37
N ALA A 284 -3.54 -9.10 2.55
CA ALA A 284 -3.83 -10.46 2.99
C ALA A 284 -5.33 -10.76 2.98
N ALA A 285 -6.15 -9.82 3.46
CA ALA A 285 -7.61 -9.94 3.41
C ALA A 285 -8.14 -10.00 1.96
N ALA A 286 -7.59 -9.18 1.06
CA ALA A 286 -7.99 -9.17 -0.35
C ALA A 286 -7.65 -10.47 -1.08
N VAL A 287 -6.53 -11.12 -0.74
CA VAL A 287 -6.08 -12.36 -1.42
C VAL A 287 -6.50 -13.65 -0.72
N ALA A 288 -7.12 -13.56 0.44
CA ALA A 288 -7.48 -14.74 1.25
C ALA A 288 -8.36 -15.75 0.48
N ALA A 289 -9.33 -15.26 -0.31
CA ALA A 289 -10.22 -16.11 -1.10
C ALA A 289 -9.54 -16.76 -2.32
N ALA A 290 -8.41 -16.22 -2.78
CA ALA A 290 -7.71 -16.70 -3.98
C ALA A 290 -6.61 -17.75 -3.67
N ASN A 291 -6.44 -18.13 -2.40
CA ASN A 291 -5.43 -19.10 -1.92
C ASN A 291 -3.99 -18.78 -2.43
N VAL A 292 -3.63 -17.50 -2.47
CA VAL A 292 -2.35 -17.01 -2.98
C VAL A 292 -1.38 -16.77 -1.84
N LYS A 293 -0.11 -17.16 -2.02
CA LYS A 293 0.95 -16.93 -1.02
C LYS A 293 1.39 -15.46 -1.03
N ALA A 294 1.26 -14.78 0.11
CA ALA A 294 1.64 -13.37 0.28
C ALA A 294 3.16 -13.12 0.42
N ALA A 295 4.01 -14.16 0.40
CA ALA A 295 5.45 -13.99 0.61
C ALA A 295 6.11 -13.08 -0.44
N ARG A 296 5.71 -13.18 -1.71
CA ARG A 296 6.21 -12.29 -2.77
C ARG A 296 5.75 -10.85 -2.60
N HIS A 297 4.55 -10.64 -2.07
CA HIS A 297 4.09 -9.29 -1.72
C HIS A 297 5.03 -8.63 -0.70
N LEU A 298 5.35 -9.33 0.39
CA LEU A 298 6.22 -8.78 1.43
C LEU A 298 7.63 -8.46 0.89
N ALA A 299 8.22 -9.39 0.14
CA ALA A 299 9.53 -9.19 -0.51
C ALA A 299 9.50 -8.01 -1.49
N GLY A 300 8.44 -7.90 -2.30
CA GLY A 300 8.26 -6.80 -3.24
C GLY A 300 8.11 -5.45 -2.54
N ARG A 301 7.39 -5.39 -1.41
CA ARG A 301 7.25 -4.15 -0.63
C ARG A 301 8.55 -3.74 0.03
N ALA A 302 9.32 -4.68 0.59
CA ALA A 302 10.64 -4.38 1.14
C ALA A 302 11.60 -3.85 0.05
N LEU A 303 11.61 -4.49 -1.13
CA LEU A 303 12.41 -4.01 -2.27
C LEU A 303 11.93 -2.64 -2.76
N SER A 304 10.62 -2.42 -2.88
CA SER A 304 10.04 -1.13 -3.27
C SER A 304 10.37 -0.04 -2.26
N ALA A 305 10.41 -0.34 -0.96
CA ALA A 305 10.82 0.62 0.07
C ALA A 305 12.27 1.09 -0.14
N ALA A 306 13.18 0.14 -0.33
CA ALA A 306 14.59 0.45 -0.57
C ALA A 306 14.81 1.25 -1.87
N LEU A 307 14.17 0.82 -2.96
CA LEU A 307 14.27 1.50 -4.26
C LEU A 307 13.61 2.89 -4.23
N SER A 308 12.43 3.04 -3.60
CA SER A 308 11.77 4.34 -3.45
C SER A 308 12.66 5.33 -2.70
N ALA A 309 13.29 4.88 -1.60
CA ALA A 309 14.23 5.71 -0.86
C ALA A 309 15.44 6.12 -1.71
N LEU A 310 16.02 5.17 -2.44
CA LEU A 310 17.18 5.44 -3.32
C LEU A 310 16.83 6.44 -4.42
N TYR A 311 15.70 6.27 -5.09
CA TYR A 311 15.23 7.18 -6.13
C TYR A 311 14.88 8.56 -5.55
N ALA A 312 14.28 8.62 -4.37
CA ALA A 312 13.99 9.87 -3.69
C ALA A 312 15.25 10.63 -3.28
N LEU A 313 16.29 9.93 -2.81
CA LEU A 313 17.61 10.55 -2.56
C LEU A 313 18.20 11.18 -3.83
N ALA A 314 18.06 10.52 -4.98
CA ALA A 314 18.55 11.05 -6.25
C ALA A 314 17.69 12.22 -6.74
N ALA A 315 16.37 12.13 -6.59
CA ALA A 315 15.42 13.12 -7.11
C ALA A 315 15.33 14.39 -6.23
N TYR A 316 15.82 14.38 -5.00
CA TYR A 316 15.66 15.50 -4.07
C TYR A 316 16.21 16.83 -4.59
N ALA A 317 17.28 16.79 -5.40
CA ALA A 317 17.85 17.98 -6.02
C ALA A 317 16.93 18.67 -7.05
N LEU A 318 15.84 17.98 -7.46
CA LEU A 318 14.87 18.48 -8.45
C LEU A 318 13.67 19.16 -7.79
N ILE A 319 13.57 19.13 -6.46
CA ILE A 319 12.42 19.60 -5.68
C ILE A 319 12.78 20.91 -4.98
#